data_7b94854708b7c00c9020659e85ff1617
#
_entry.id   7b94854708b7c00c9020659e85ff1617
#
_cell.length_a   1.000
_cell.length_b   1.000
_cell.length_c   1.000
_cell.angle_alpha   90.00
_cell.angle_beta   90.00
_cell.angle_gamma   90.00
#
_symmetry.space_group_name_H-M   'P 1'
#
loop_
_entity.id
_entity.type
_entity.pdbx_description
1 polymer ?
#
loop_
_entity_poly.entity_id
_entity_poly.type
_entity_poly.pdbx_seq_one_letter_code
_entity_poly.pdbx_strand_id
1 'polypeptide(L)'
;MSLSSAAWVWSVRWPASGAQSGYDFTVAADPLNVNLPPDPSPFTLGTFNHLNFPIVSGSGITSVQLVITADISVDGNAVGNKMFVFDFNHLETPNAANPCADGGANGVGVNVNGCADRVTFATSDLSEMFEIDGVLYTLTLSGFVQGGVQVSEFWTIENSNNFADLVGQVERVVVPEPASMALLGMGLLGLGFAARRRKAA
;
A
#
# COMPACT_ATOMS: atom_id res chain seq x y z
N MET A 1 12.23 -13.45 -6.64
CA MET A 1 10.79 -13.74 -6.59
C MET A 1 10.12 -13.14 -7.81
N SER A 2 9.12 -13.78 -8.35
CA SER A 2 8.27 -13.18 -9.38
C SER A 2 6.81 -13.16 -8.95
N LEU A 3 6.10 -12.12 -9.37
CA LEU A 3 4.67 -11.94 -9.22
C LEU A 3 4.05 -11.95 -10.61
N SER A 4 3.10 -12.83 -10.85
CA SER A 4 2.37 -12.88 -12.12
C SER A 4 0.87 -12.92 -11.87
N SER A 5 0.08 -12.40 -12.80
CA SER A 5 -1.38 -12.38 -12.70
C SER A 5 -2.05 -12.36 -14.07
N ALA A 6 -3.30 -12.76 -14.09
CA ALA A 6 -4.11 -12.85 -15.31
C ALA A 6 -4.76 -11.53 -15.75
N ALA A 7 -4.86 -10.50 -14.88
CA ALA A 7 -5.42 -9.20 -15.23
C ALA A 7 -5.05 -8.12 -14.20
N TRP A 8 -4.43 -7.05 -14.67
CA TRP A 8 -3.89 -5.99 -13.83
C TRP A 8 -4.33 -4.59 -14.27
N VAL A 9 -5.52 -4.48 -14.78
CA VAL A 9 -6.15 -3.18 -14.99
C VAL A 9 -7.32 -3.08 -14.03
N TRP A 10 -7.21 -2.15 -13.10
CA TRP A 10 -8.26 -1.82 -12.15
C TRP A 10 -8.75 -0.41 -12.46
N SER A 11 -10.06 -0.23 -12.44
CA SER A 11 -10.70 1.04 -12.77
C SER A 11 -11.93 1.26 -11.92
N VAL A 12 -12.06 2.47 -11.38
CA VAL A 12 -13.25 2.92 -10.66
C VAL A 12 -13.63 4.31 -11.09
N ARG A 13 -14.93 4.60 -11.15
CA ARG A 13 -15.48 5.90 -11.53
C ARG A 13 -16.55 6.33 -10.54
N TRP A 14 -16.57 7.63 -10.24
CA TRP A 14 -17.59 8.28 -9.43
C TRP A 14 -17.92 9.69 -9.94
N PRO A 15 -19.17 10.19 -9.72
CA PRO A 15 -20.34 9.44 -9.28
C PRO A 15 -20.79 8.41 -10.31
N ALA A 16 -21.81 7.62 -9.98
CA ALA A 16 -22.33 6.58 -10.88
C ALA A 16 -22.91 7.12 -12.21
N SER A 17 -23.20 8.42 -12.30
CA SER A 17 -23.75 9.10 -13.48
C SER A 17 -23.35 10.56 -13.53
N GLY A 18 -23.32 11.14 -14.74
CA GLY A 18 -22.90 12.53 -15.00
C GLY A 18 -21.40 12.62 -15.30
N ALA A 19 -20.81 13.80 -15.05
CA ALA A 19 -19.36 13.98 -15.12
C ALA A 19 -18.70 13.13 -14.04
N GLN A 20 -17.62 12.44 -14.36
CA GLN A 20 -16.99 11.44 -13.49
C GLN A 20 -15.51 11.73 -13.31
N SER A 21 -15.09 11.67 -12.06
CA SER A 21 -13.70 11.42 -11.68
C SER A 21 -13.45 9.90 -11.58
N GLY A 22 -12.20 9.50 -11.39
CA GLY A 22 -11.91 8.07 -11.29
C GLY A 22 -10.45 7.74 -11.05
N TYR A 23 -10.22 6.49 -10.74
CA TYR A 23 -8.89 5.90 -10.67
C TYR A 23 -8.73 4.80 -11.69
N ASP A 24 -7.53 4.71 -12.25
CA ASP A 24 -7.06 3.55 -13.00
C ASP A 24 -5.71 3.10 -12.43
N PHE A 25 -5.46 1.80 -12.46
CA PHE A 25 -4.16 1.22 -12.15
C PHE A 25 -3.77 0.23 -13.25
N THR A 26 -2.52 0.32 -13.68
CA THR A 26 -1.92 -0.58 -14.67
C THR A 26 -0.61 -1.10 -14.12
N VAL A 27 -0.44 -2.43 -14.03
CA VAL A 27 0.79 -3.04 -13.54
C VAL A 27 2.00 -2.70 -14.44
N ALA A 28 3.19 -2.56 -13.82
CA ALA A 28 4.42 -2.20 -14.54
C ALA A 28 4.91 -3.31 -15.48
N ALA A 29 4.78 -4.57 -15.08
CA ALA A 29 5.20 -5.75 -15.85
C ALA A 29 4.45 -7.01 -15.38
N ASP A 30 4.33 -8.00 -16.29
CA ASP A 30 3.84 -9.34 -15.96
C ASP A 30 4.71 -10.39 -16.67
N PRO A 31 5.52 -11.22 -15.94
CA PRO A 31 5.69 -11.19 -14.50
C PRO A 31 6.53 -10.02 -13.97
N LEU A 32 6.19 -9.53 -12.80
CA LEU A 32 6.96 -8.55 -12.07
C LEU A 32 8.03 -9.23 -11.21
N ASN A 33 9.32 -8.96 -11.47
CA ASN A 33 10.43 -9.55 -10.72
C ASN A 33 10.88 -8.62 -9.60
N VAL A 34 10.95 -9.16 -8.38
CA VAL A 34 11.27 -8.40 -7.18
C VAL A 34 12.31 -9.09 -6.32
N ASN A 35 13.13 -8.31 -5.62
CA ASN A 35 14.09 -8.82 -4.65
C ASN A 35 13.44 -9.03 -3.28
N LEU A 36 13.88 -10.07 -2.58
CA LEU A 36 13.45 -10.36 -1.22
C LEU A 36 14.40 -9.74 -0.19
N PRO A 37 13.95 -9.42 1.04
CA PRO A 37 14.83 -9.09 2.15
C PRO A 37 15.91 -10.18 2.36
N PRO A 38 17.15 -9.84 2.80
CA PRO A 38 17.51 -8.66 3.62
C PRO A 38 17.78 -7.37 2.84
N ASP A 39 17.75 -7.39 1.53
CA ASP A 39 18.00 -6.22 0.66
C ASP A 39 16.73 -5.85 -0.14
N PRO A 40 15.65 -5.41 0.53
CA PRO A 40 14.41 -5.04 -0.12
C PRO A 40 14.60 -3.71 -0.85
N SER A 41 14.75 -3.78 -2.16
CA SER A 41 14.70 -2.58 -2.99
C SER A 41 13.24 -2.27 -3.32
N PRO A 42 12.77 -1.04 -3.14
CA PRO A 42 11.49 -0.61 -3.67
C PRO A 42 11.45 -0.82 -5.19
N PHE A 43 10.30 -1.23 -5.71
CA PHE A 43 10.09 -1.48 -7.14
C PHE A 43 8.78 -0.85 -7.61
N THR A 44 8.73 -0.45 -8.87
CA THR A 44 7.48 0.04 -9.46
C THR A 44 6.49 -1.12 -9.58
N LEU A 45 5.41 -1.02 -8.82
CA LEU A 45 4.29 -1.97 -8.87
C LEU A 45 3.44 -1.72 -10.11
N GLY A 46 3.21 -0.47 -10.45
CA GLY A 46 2.43 -0.06 -11.61
C GLY A 46 2.23 1.44 -11.68
N THR A 47 1.51 1.89 -12.69
CA THR A 47 1.12 3.29 -12.85
C THR A 47 -0.29 3.50 -12.30
N PHE A 48 -0.41 4.41 -11.36
CA PHE A 48 -1.65 4.89 -10.78
C PHE A 48 -2.06 6.19 -11.50
N ASN A 49 -3.29 6.25 -11.97
CA ASN A 49 -3.85 7.42 -12.66
C ASN A 49 -5.08 7.92 -11.91
N HIS A 50 -5.09 9.18 -11.53
CA HIS A 50 -6.28 9.88 -11.07
C HIS A 50 -6.84 10.74 -12.20
N LEU A 51 -8.02 10.37 -12.67
CA LEU A 51 -8.84 11.18 -13.56
C LEU A 51 -9.56 12.20 -12.67
N ASN A 52 -8.96 13.36 -12.48
CA ASN A 52 -9.50 14.41 -11.62
C ASN A 52 -10.32 15.41 -12.46
N PHE A 53 -11.63 15.26 -12.44
CA PHE A 53 -12.57 16.10 -13.19
C PHE A 53 -13.64 16.67 -12.26
N PRO A 54 -14.18 17.87 -12.55
CA PRO A 54 -15.23 18.48 -11.74
C PRO A 54 -16.46 17.58 -11.65
N ILE A 55 -16.85 17.23 -10.45
CA ILE A 55 -18.04 16.45 -10.13
C ILE A 55 -19.05 17.26 -9.32
N VAL A 56 -20.26 16.74 -9.19
CA VAL A 56 -21.30 17.39 -8.37
C VAL A 56 -20.86 17.38 -6.89
N SER A 57 -20.98 18.53 -6.23
CA SER A 57 -20.62 18.66 -4.82
C SER A 57 -21.33 17.61 -3.96
N GLY A 58 -20.57 16.91 -3.11
CA GLY A 58 -21.05 15.84 -2.24
C GLY A 58 -21.22 14.48 -2.92
N SER A 59 -20.81 14.33 -4.20
CA SER A 59 -20.81 13.04 -4.91
C SER A 59 -19.43 12.37 -5.00
N GLY A 60 -18.43 12.96 -4.36
CA GLY A 60 -17.07 12.40 -4.25
C GLY A 60 -17.00 11.19 -3.34
N ILE A 61 -15.88 10.48 -3.43
CA ILE A 61 -15.52 9.40 -2.52
C ILE A 61 -14.54 9.91 -1.45
N THR A 62 -14.39 9.17 -0.35
CA THR A 62 -13.39 9.46 0.68
C THR A 62 -12.31 8.39 0.75
N SER A 63 -12.57 7.20 0.21
CA SER A 63 -11.63 6.09 0.18
C SER A 63 -11.99 5.09 -0.91
N VAL A 64 -11.00 4.29 -1.30
CA VAL A 64 -11.14 3.17 -2.23
C VAL A 64 -10.05 2.14 -1.96
N GLN A 65 -10.30 0.89 -2.32
CA GLN A 65 -9.32 -0.18 -2.20
C GLN A 65 -8.79 -0.60 -3.58
N LEU A 66 -7.47 -0.74 -3.69
CA LEU A 66 -6.81 -1.46 -4.76
C LEU A 66 -6.54 -2.89 -4.28
N VAL A 67 -7.15 -3.86 -4.95
CA VAL A 67 -6.95 -5.28 -4.68
C VAL A 67 -6.10 -5.89 -5.79
N ILE A 68 -4.95 -6.44 -5.42
CA ILE A 68 -4.04 -7.12 -6.32
C ILE A 68 -4.00 -8.60 -5.94
N THR A 69 -4.34 -9.46 -6.89
CA THR A 69 -4.20 -10.91 -6.72
C THR A 69 -3.04 -11.40 -7.60
N ALA A 70 -2.03 -12.01 -7.00
CA ALA A 70 -0.82 -12.44 -7.69
C ALA A 70 -0.47 -13.90 -7.41
N ASP A 71 -0.03 -14.61 -8.45
CA ASP A 71 0.67 -15.88 -8.29
C ASP A 71 2.14 -15.61 -7.99
N ILE A 72 2.60 -16.11 -6.85
CA ILE A 72 3.97 -15.90 -6.36
C ILE A 72 4.81 -17.12 -6.68
N SER A 73 6.00 -16.88 -7.23
CA SER A 73 7.03 -17.90 -7.35
C SER A 73 8.40 -17.39 -6.87
N VAL A 74 9.20 -18.30 -6.31
CA VAL A 74 10.56 -18.02 -5.83
C VAL A 74 11.48 -19.07 -6.42
N ASP A 75 12.51 -18.64 -7.14
CA ASP A 75 13.48 -19.51 -7.83
C ASP A 75 12.81 -20.58 -8.71
N GLY A 76 11.69 -20.20 -9.33
CA GLY A 76 10.88 -21.07 -10.18
C GLY A 76 9.91 -21.99 -9.44
N ASN A 77 9.89 -21.98 -8.12
CA ASN A 77 8.96 -22.77 -7.31
C ASN A 77 7.73 -21.96 -6.96
N ALA A 78 6.53 -22.51 -7.18
CA ALA A 78 5.28 -21.84 -6.84
C ALA A 78 5.09 -21.77 -5.32
N VAL A 79 4.86 -20.55 -4.82
CA VAL A 79 4.43 -20.30 -3.43
C VAL A 79 2.91 -20.30 -3.34
N GLY A 80 2.24 -19.85 -4.39
CA GLY A 80 0.79 -19.87 -4.55
C GLY A 80 0.21 -18.49 -4.83
N ASN A 81 -1.12 -18.46 -4.95
CA ASN A 81 -1.88 -17.24 -5.19
C ASN A 81 -2.08 -16.46 -3.89
N LYS A 82 -1.88 -15.14 -3.92
CA LYS A 82 -2.01 -14.25 -2.78
C LYS A 82 -2.74 -12.97 -3.16
N MET A 83 -3.53 -12.47 -2.21
CA MET A 83 -4.28 -11.22 -2.34
C MET A 83 -3.63 -10.13 -1.49
N PHE A 84 -3.36 -8.98 -2.09
CA PHE A 84 -2.86 -7.80 -1.41
C PHE A 84 -3.89 -6.68 -1.55
N VAL A 85 -4.18 -6.01 -0.45
CA VAL A 85 -5.18 -4.94 -0.38
C VAL A 85 -4.51 -3.67 0.08
N PHE A 86 -4.72 -2.59 -0.65
CA PHE A 86 -4.19 -1.26 -0.34
C PHE A 86 -5.34 -0.28 -0.23
N ASP A 87 -5.39 0.42 0.89
CA ASP A 87 -6.40 1.43 1.16
C ASP A 87 -5.90 2.80 0.69
N PHE A 88 -6.65 3.44 -0.19
CA PHE A 88 -6.40 4.80 -0.62
C PHE A 88 -7.43 5.73 0.01
N ASN A 89 -6.93 6.77 0.68
CA ASN A 89 -7.75 7.87 1.15
C ASN A 89 -7.77 8.97 0.09
N HIS A 90 -8.95 9.46 -0.21
CA HIS A 90 -9.19 10.52 -1.16
C HIS A 90 -9.72 11.76 -0.45
N LEU A 91 -9.09 12.90 -0.71
CA LEU A 91 -9.58 14.20 -0.29
C LEU A 91 -10.02 14.99 -1.52
N GLU A 92 -11.30 15.03 -1.76
CA GLU A 92 -11.93 15.93 -2.73
C GLU A 92 -11.93 17.35 -2.18
N THR A 93 -11.36 18.31 -2.89
CA THR A 93 -11.22 19.68 -2.43
C THR A 93 -12.23 20.61 -3.13
N PRO A 94 -12.70 21.68 -2.45
CA PRO A 94 -13.49 22.68 -3.13
C PRO A 94 -12.64 23.47 -4.14
N ASN A 95 -12.89 23.29 -5.44
CA ASN A 95 -12.11 23.89 -6.54
C ASN A 95 -11.94 25.41 -6.49
N ALA A 96 -12.84 26.12 -5.81
CA ALA A 96 -12.80 27.58 -5.68
C ALA A 96 -12.18 28.06 -4.34
N ALA A 97 -11.66 27.17 -3.50
CA ALA A 97 -11.04 27.57 -2.24
C ALA A 97 -9.77 28.42 -2.47
N ASN A 98 -9.44 29.29 -1.52
CA ASN A 98 -8.19 30.05 -1.51
C ASN A 98 -7.84 30.50 -0.08
N PRO A 99 -6.76 29.99 0.55
CA PRO A 99 -5.81 29.03 -0.03
C PRO A 99 -6.43 27.65 -0.26
N CYS A 100 -5.82 26.86 -1.14
CA CYS A 100 -6.16 25.47 -1.35
C CYS A 100 -5.68 24.58 -0.18
N ALA A 101 -6.09 23.32 -0.15
CA ALA A 101 -5.79 22.40 0.95
C ALA A 101 -4.28 22.05 1.09
N ASP A 102 -3.52 22.17 0.01
CA ASP A 102 -2.04 22.05 0.01
C ASP A 102 -1.33 23.31 0.57
N GLY A 103 -2.10 24.36 0.92
CA GLY A 103 -1.59 25.65 1.37
C GLY A 103 -1.23 26.61 0.22
N GLY A 104 -1.30 26.17 -1.03
CA GLY A 104 -1.00 26.96 -2.22
C GLY A 104 -2.13 27.91 -2.62
N ALA A 105 -1.79 28.87 -3.49
CA ALA A 105 -2.80 29.76 -4.08
C ALA A 105 -3.57 29.05 -5.20
N ASN A 106 -4.87 29.30 -5.31
CA ASN A 106 -5.68 28.84 -6.42
C ASN A 106 -5.23 29.50 -7.73
N GLY A 107 -5.20 28.75 -8.82
CA GLY A 107 -4.75 29.19 -10.13
C GLY A 107 -3.25 29.11 -10.36
N VAL A 108 -2.47 28.50 -9.44
CA VAL A 108 -0.99 28.42 -9.53
C VAL A 108 -0.50 27.00 -9.23
N GLY A 109 0.52 26.53 -9.97
CA GLY A 109 1.19 25.25 -9.74
C GLY A 109 0.25 24.06 -9.91
N VAL A 110 0.17 23.17 -8.91
CA VAL A 110 -0.75 22.05 -8.94
C VAL A 110 -2.23 22.48 -8.89
N ASN A 111 -2.51 23.69 -8.41
CA ASN A 111 -3.85 24.29 -8.31
C ASN A 111 -4.24 25.12 -9.55
N VAL A 112 -3.57 24.97 -10.69
CA VAL A 112 -3.71 25.83 -11.88
C VAL A 112 -5.14 25.85 -12.46
N ASN A 113 -5.89 24.78 -12.33
CA ASN A 113 -7.25 24.63 -12.84
C ASN A 113 -8.32 24.58 -11.74
N GLY A 114 -7.96 24.95 -10.52
CA GLY A 114 -8.73 24.78 -9.30
C GLY A 114 -7.88 24.11 -8.24
N CYS A 115 -8.35 24.03 -7.00
CA CYS A 115 -7.61 23.37 -5.93
C CYS A 115 -7.44 21.89 -6.22
N ALA A 116 -6.21 21.41 -6.09
CA ALA A 116 -5.83 20.02 -6.30
C ALA A 116 -6.46 19.09 -5.25
N ASP A 117 -6.82 17.89 -5.66
CA ASP A 117 -7.21 16.82 -4.77
C ASP A 117 -6.00 16.02 -4.28
N ARG A 118 -6.14 15.38 -3.12
CA ARG A 118 -5.07 14.61 -2.50
C ARG A 118 -5.41 13.14 -2.38
N VAL A 119 -4.46 12.30 -2.76
CA VAL A 119 -4.48 10.85 -2.56
C VAL A 119 -3.37 10.45 -1.60
N THR A 120 -3.71 9.66 -0.59
CA THR A 120 -2.77 8.99 0.32
C THR A 120 -3.11 7.51 0.40
N PHE A 121 -2.22 6.68 0.95
CA PHE A 121 -2.45 5.24 1.02
C PHE A 121 -1.93 4.62 2.31
N ALA A 122 -2.41 3.40 2.60
CA ALA A 122 -1.91 2.50 3.62
C ALA A 122 -2.07 1.05 3.14
N THR A 123 -1.24 0.14 3.65
CA THR A 123 -1.48 -1.30 3.48
C THR A 123 -2.62 -1.71 4.39
N SER A 124 -3.59 -2.43 3.85
CA SER A 124 -4.72 -2.95 4.62
C SER A 124 -4.33 -4.21 5.40
N ASP A 125 -4.91 -4.39 6.59
CA ASP A 125 -4.82 -5.63 7.36
C ASP A 125 -5.41 -6.85 6.64
N LEU A 126 -6.14 -6.63 5.53
CA LEU A 126 -6.66 -7.67 4.65
C LEU A 126 -5.61 -8.24 3.68
N SER A 127 -4.43 -7.62 3.57
CA SER A 127 -3.33 -8.15 2.74
C SER A 127 -2.83 -9.48 3.30
N GLU A 128 -2.72 -10.48 2.41
CA GLU A 128 -2.23 -11.79 2.79
C GLU A 128 -0.71 -11.82 2.97
N MET A 129 -0.28 -12.67 3.88
CA MET A 129 1.13 -13.02 4.03
C MET A 129 1.44 -14.29 3.23
N PHE A 130 2.68 -14.44 2.84
CA PHE A 130 3.21 -15.66 2.22
C PHE A 130 4.51 -16.09 2.90
N GLU A 131 4.76 -17.39 2.92
CA GLU A 131 5.91 -17.98 3.59
C GLU A 131 6.94 -18.49 2.59
N ILE A 132 8.21 -18.19 2.86
CA ILE A 132 9.36 -18.72 2.13
C ILE A 132 10.38 -19.17 3.18
N ASP A 133 10.74 -20.47 3.16
CA ASP A 133 11.74 -21.06 4.08
C ASP A 133 11.48 -20.75 5.56
N GLY A 134 10.21 -20.77 6.00
CA GLY A 134 9.82 -20.52 7.37
C GLY A 134 9.77 -19.02 7.74
N VAL A 135 9.95 -18.12 6.80
CA VAL A 135 9.88 -16.67 6.99
C VAL A 135 8.64 -16.11 6.32
N LEU A 136 7.87 -15.32 7.08
CA LEU A 136 6.68 -14.64 6.56
C LEU A 136 7.03 -13.32 5.91
N TYR A 137 6.38 -13.04 4.79
CA TYR A 137 6.50 -11.82 4.00
C TYR A 137 5.13 -11.28 3.63
N THR A 138 5.08 -9.98 3.35
CA THR A 138 3.93 -9.31 2.73
C THR A 138 4.39 -8.26 1.74
N LEU A 139 3.48 -7.82 0.87
CA LEU A 139 3.70 -6.70 -0.04
C LEU A 139 3.11 -5.44 0.58
N THR A 140 3.91 -4.39 0.68
CA THR A 140 3.50 -3.08 1.18
C THR A 140 3.70 -2.01 0.11
N LEU A 141 3.05 -0.84 0.28
CA LEU A 141 3.32 0.34 -0.53
C LEU A 141 4.31 1.24 0.20
N SER A 142 5.31 1.75 -0.53
CA SER A 142 6.33 2.64 0.00
C SER A 142 6.18 4.09 -0.49
N GLY A 143 5.38 4.35 -1.54
CA GLY A 143 5.16 5.71 -2.03
C GLY A 143 4.60 5.78 -3.43
N PHE A 144 4.35 7.00 -3.85
CA PHE A 144 4.21 7.37 -5.25
C PHE A 144 5.52 7.94 -5.77
N VAL A 145 5.83 7.75 -7.04
CA VAL A 145 6.90 8.48 -7.73
C VAL A 145 6.27 9.38 -8.78
N GLN A 146 6.45 10.68 -8.63
CA GLN A 146 5.98 11.71 -9.54
C GLN A 146 7.15 12.55 -10.00
N GLY A 147 7.37 12.63 -11.33
CA GLY A 147 8.52 13.38 -11.86
C GLY A 147 9.89 12.87 -11.39
N GLY A 148 10.01 11.60 -11.03
CA GLY A 148 11.23 10.99 -10.51
C GLY A 148 11.49 11.22 -9.01
N VAL A 149 10.55 11.83 -8.29
CA VAL A 149 10.64 12.07 -6.83
C VAL A 149 9.61 11.19 -6.12
N GLN A 150 10.06 10.47 -5.10
CA GLN A 150 9.16 9.69 -4.24
C GLN A 150 8.47 10.59 -3.23
N VAL A 151 7.13 10.46 -3.15
CA VAL A 151 6.26 11.22 -2.26
C VAL A 151 5.28 10.29 -1.55
N SER A 152 4.83 10.66 -0.36
CA SER A 152 3.81 9.94 0.41
C SER A 152 2.38 10.39 0.09
N GLU A 153 2.24 11.54 -0.57
CA GLU A 153 0.97 12.14 -0.96
C GLU A 153 1.00 12.47 -2.45
N PHE A 154 -0.06 12.18 -3.15
CA PHE A 154 -0.23 12.49 -4.56
C PHE A 154 -1.26 13.59 -4.73
N TRP A 155 -0.79 14.80 -5.01
CA TRP A 155 -1.65 15.94 -5.33
C TRP A 155 -1.91 16.00 -6.83
N THR A 156 -3.17 16.15 -7.21
CA THR A 156 -3.64 15.97 -8.59
C THR A 156 -4.32 17.23 -9.12
N ILE A 157 -3.86 17.65 -10.30
CA ILE A 157 -4.38 18.83 -11.00
C ILE A 157 -5.81 18.56 -11.43
N GLU A 158 -6.71 19.51 -11.13
CA GLU A 158 -8.10 19.51 -11.58
C GLU A 158 -8.22 19.51 -13.11
N ASN A 159 -9.30 18.92 -13.61
CA ASN A 159 -9.64 18.82 -15.04
C ASN A 159 -8.53 18.18 -15.87
N SER A 160 -7.91 17.12 -15.32
CA SER A 160 -6.74 16.46 -15.90
C SER A 160 -6.64 14.99 -15.53
N ASN A 161 -5.90 14.23 -16.32
CA ASN A 161 -5.39 12.92 -15.95
C ASN A 161 -4.04 13.09 -15.28
N ASN A 162 -3.90 12.53 -14.09
CA ASN A 162 -2.73 12.67 -13.24
C ASN A 162 -2.08 11.30 -13.01
N PHE A 163 -0.82 11.15 -13.39
CA PHE A 163 -0.10 9.88 -13.33
C PHE A 163 1.00 9.92 -12.26
N ALA A 164 1.14 8.82 -11.54
CA ALA A 164 2.26 8.56 -10.65
C ALA A 164 2.58 7.06 -10.67
N ASP A 165 3.84 6.69 -10.56
CA ASP A 165 4.19 5.30 -10.34
C ASP A 165 3.93 4.92 -8.89
N LEU A 166 3.22 3.82 -8.68
CA LEU A 166 2.99 3.25 -7.36
C LEU A 166 4.17 2.33 -7.03
N VAL A 167 4.85 2.61 -5.94
CA VAL A 167 6.04 1.87 -5.53
C VAL A 167 5.70 0.90 -4.42
N GLY A 168 5.99 -0.37 -4.65
CA GLY A 168 5.85 -1.46 -3.70
C GLY A 168 7.17 -1.91 -3.12
N GLN A 169 7.08 -2.61 -2.01
CA GLN A 169 8.20 -3.25 -1.32
C GLN A 169 7.73 -4.56 -0.69
N VAL A 170 8.56 -5.60 -0.76
CA VAL A 170 8.30 -6.83 -0.01
C VAL A 170 8.95 -6.70 1.36
N GLU A 171 8.17 -6.87 2.41
CA GLU A 171 8.64 -6.77 3.78
C GLU A 171 8.55 -8.11 4.50
N ARG A 172 9.54 -8.35 5.39
CA ARG A 172 9.50 -9.46 6.31
C ARG A 172 8.56 -9.14 7.48
N VAL A 173 7.62 -10.05 7.72
CA VAL A 173 6.72 -9.93 8.87
C VAL A 173 7.42 -10.48 10.11
N VAL A 174 7.64 -9.62 11.10
CA VAL A 174 8.16 -10.04 12.39
C VAL A 174 7.01 -10.52 13.26
N VAL A 175 6.91 -11.84 13.44
CA VAL A 175 5.96 -12.42 14.39
C VAL A 175 6.61 -12.36 15.79
N PRO A 176 6.05 -11.63 16.77
CA PRO A 176 6.55 -11.63 18.12
C PRO A 176 6.54 -13.07 18.68
N GLU A 177 7.64 -13.50 19.29
CA GLU A 177 7.69 -14.82 19.93
C GLU A 177 6.55 -14.94 20.95
N PRO A 178 5.80 -16.04 20.95
CA PRO A 178 4.74 -16.24 21.92
C PRO A 178 5.27 -16.05 23.35
N ALA A 179 4.52 -15.34 24.19
CA ALA A 179 4.85 -15.17 25.61
C ALA A 179 5.07 -16.50 26.35
N SER A 180 4.68 -17.62 25.75
CA SER A 180 4.96 -18.99 26.20
C SER A 180 6.46 -19.29 26.38
N MET A 181 7.34 -18.72 25.54
CA MET A 181 8.80 -18.89 25.70
C MET A 181 9.30 -18.17 26.97
N ALA A 182 8.81 -16.96 27.23
CA ALA A 182 9.12 -16.25 28.47
C ALA A 182 8.52 -16.97 29.70
N LEU A 183 7.31 -17.51 29.58
CA LEU A 183 6.64 -18.28 30.62
C LEU A 183 7.37 -19.60 30.89
N LEU A 184 7.83 -20.30 29.85
CA LEU A 184 8.66 -21.50 30.00
C LEU A 184 9.98 -21.18 30.69
N GLY A 185 10.65 -20.10 30.31
CA GLY A 185 11.89 -19.64 30.94
C GLY A 185 11.69 -19.31 32.41
N MET A 186 10.63 -18.59 32.79
CA MET A 186 10.27 -18.29 34.15
C MET A 186 9.89 -19.56 34.94
N GLY A 187 9.18 -20.49 34.33
CA GLY A 187 8.82 -21.78 34.88
C GLY A 187 10.06 -22.61 35.26
N LEU A 188 11.03 -22.70 34.36
CA LEU A 188 12.30 -23.42 34.55
C LEU A 188 13.13 -22.76 35.66
N LEU A 189 13.19 -21.45 35.72
CA LEU A 189 13.86 -20.71 36.80
C LEU A 189 13.18 -21.00 38.15
N GLY A 190 11.84 -20.96 38.19
CA GLY A 190 11.08 -21.29 39.42
C GLY A 190 11.33 -22.71 39.92
N LEU A 191 11.39 -23.70 39.03
CA LEU A 191 11.73 -25.09 39.36
C LEU A 191 13.17 -25.21 39.86
N GLY A 192 14.12 -24.48 39.24
CA GLY A 192 15.52 -24.45 39.72
C GLY A 192 15.67 -23.90 41.12
N PHE A 193 14.97 -22.81 41.45
CA PHE A 193 14.93 -22.27 42.80
C PHE A 193 14.28 -23.21 43.82
N ALA A 194 13.18 -23.87 43.48
CA ALA A 194 12.51 -24.84 44.33
C ALA A 194 13.39 -26.06 44.62
N ALA A 195 14.09 -26.59 43.60
CA ALA A 195 15.01 -27.71 43.73
C ALA A 195 16.22 -27.36 44.62
N ARG A 196 16.75 -26.14 44.54
CA ARG A 196 17.86 -25.67 45.37
C ARG A 196 17.48 -25.55 46.85
N ARG A 197 16.26 -25.09 47.17
CA ARG A 197 15.75 -24.99 48.54
C ARG A 197 15.63 -26.39 49.20
N ARG A 198 15.24 -27.42 48.44
CA ARG A 198 15.10 -28.80 48.97
C ARG A 198 16.46 -29.48 49.31
N LYS A 199 17.57 -29.01 48.72
CA LYS A 199 18.92 -29.55 49.04
C LYS A 199 19.59 -28.84 50.22
N ALA A 200 19.06 -27.73 50.67
CA ALA A 200 19.61 -26.93 51.77
C ALA A 200 18.85 -27.12 53.11
N ALA A 201 17.82 -27.96 53.12
CA ALA A 201 17.11 -28.46 54.29
C ALA A 201 17.43 -29.94 54.55
#